data_7a4b2846d3c1b5760d27d19c9fb23af8
#
_entry.id   7a4b2846d3c1b5760d27d19c9fb23af8
#
_cell.length_a   1.000
_cell.length_b   1.000
_cell.length_c   1.000
_cell.angle_alpha   90.00
_cell.angle_beta   90.00
_cell.angle_gamma   90.00
#
_symmetry.space_group_name_H-M   'P 1'
#
loop_
_entity.id
_entity.type
_entity.pdbx_description
1 polymer ?
#
loop_
_entity_poly.entity_id
_entity_poly.type
_entity_poly.pdbx_seq_one_letter_code
_entity_poly.pdbx_strand_id
1 'polypeptide(L)'
;MKYLLLKHYRGGPTPVLEDMPSMDHWKPEEVDAHIGFMRDFAARLEGTGEYVDGQALAPDGAFVRSDGEGRAPVVDGPFAETKDLIAGWMLIEVDSYQRALELASELSAAPWADGTPLGEWLELREVMSAPPADVG
;
A
#
# COMPACT_ATOMS: atom_id res chain seq x y z
N MET A 1 -13.21 10.98 8.58
CA MET A 1 -11.98 11.37 7.85
C MET A 1 -11.44 10.15 7.10
N LYS A 2 -11.18 10.31 5.84
CA LYS A 2 -10.64 9.21 5.02
C LYS A 2 -9.14 9.37 4.82
N TYR A 3 -8.44 8.28 4.95
CA TYR A 3 -6.99 8.20 4.71
C TYR A 3 -6.69 7.07 3.77
N LEU A 4 -5.71 7.30 2.89
CA LEU A 4 -5.16 6.28 2.03
C LEU A 4 -3.83 5.82 2.65
N LEU A 5 -3.71 4.51 2.85
CA LEU A 5 -2.48 3.87 3.30
C LEU A 5 -1.80 3.27 2.08
N LEU A 6 -0.59 3.73 1.78
CA LEU A 6 0.19 3.23 0.66
C LEU A 6 1.32 2.37 1.22
N LYS A 7 1.31 1.10 0.88
CA LYS A 7 2.25 0.13 1.40
C LYS A 7 3.49 0.08 0.51
N HIS A 8 4.63 0.54 1.05
CA HIS A 8 5.88 0.57 0.31
C HIS A 8 6.65 -0.72 0.50
N TYR A 9 6.69 -1.54 -0.51
CA TYR A 9 7.51 -2.75 -0.52
C TYR A 9 9.00 -2.39 -0.56
N ARG A 10 9.34 -1.38 -1.35
CA ARG A 10 10.68 -0.79 -1.42
C ARG A 10 10.52 0.72 -1.38
N GLY A 11 11.51 1.38 -0.80
CA GLY A 11 11.53 2.83 -0.72
C GLY A 11 11.05 3.34 0.61
N GLY A 12 10.56 4.58 0.62
CA GLY A 12 10.25 5.29 1.83
C GLY A 12 11.45 6.08 2.36
N PRO A 13 11.34 6.64 3.57
CA PRO A 13 12.39 7.53 4.12
C PRO A 13 13.74 6.85 4.32
N THR A 14 13.74 5.58 4.72
CA THR A 14 14.97 4.80 4.90
C THR A 14 14.70 3.35 4.49
N PRO A 15 15.71 2.63 3.97
CA PRO A 15 15.54 1.21 3.72
C PRO A 15 15.23 0.47 5.02
N VAL A 16 14.24 -0.42 5.00
CA VAL A 16 13.82 -1.15 6.18
C VAL A 16 14.35 -2.57 6.20
N LEU A 17 14.29 -3.28 5.10
CA LEU A 17 14.80 -4.65 4.98
C LEU A 17 15.51 -4.77 3.62
N GLU A 18 16.78 -4.33 3.57
CA GLU A 18 17.53 -4.25 2.32
C GLU A 18 17.67 -5.61 1.63
N ASP A 19 17.81 -6.66 2.42
CA ASP A 19 18.09 -8.00 1.92
C ASP A 19 16.84 -8.88 1.83
N MET A 20 15.66 -8.31 2.02
CA MET A 20 14.46 -9.11 1.96
C MET A 20 14.13 -9.53 0.53
N PRO A 21 14.00 -10.83 0.27
CA PRO A 21 13.62 -11.28 -1.06
C PRO A 21 12.20 -10.86 -1.41
N SER A 22 11.90 -10.74 -2.70
CA SER A 22 10.54 -10.48 -3.15
C SER A 22 9.62 -11.66 -2.77
N MET A 23 8.33 -11.38 -2.65
CA MET A 23 7.35 -12.35 -2.15
C MET A 23 7.31 -13.65 -2.97
N ASP A 24 7.63 -13.61 -4.25
CA ASP A 24 7.70 -14.80 -5.09
C ASP A 24 8.84 -15.75 -4.69
N HIS A 25 9.79 -15.29 -3.85
CA HIS A 25 10.86 -16.10 -3.29
C HIS A 25 10.58 -16.54 -1.84
N TRP A 26 9.46 -16.15 -1.28
CA TRP A 26 9.08 -16.56 0.08
C TRP A 26 8.59 -18.01 0.08
N LYS A 27 8.71 -18.66 1.23
CA LYS A 27 8.11 -19.97 1.43
C LYS A 27 6.59 -19.86 1.40
N PRO A 28 5.86 -20.90 0.93
CA PRO A 28 4.39 -20.86 0.89
C PRO A 28 3.75 -20.50 2.24
N GLU A 29 4.27 -21.04 3.34
CA GLU A 29 3.74 -20.74 4.68
C GLU A 29 3.96 -19.31 5.11
N GLU A 30 5.03 -18.66 4.63
CA GLU A 30 5.29 -17.24 4.89
C GLU A 30 4.30 -16.36 4.13
N VAL A 31 4.04 -16.71 2.87
CA VAL A 31 3.03 -16.02 2.06
C VAL A 31 1.65 -16.17 2.70
N ASP A 32 1.29 -17.39 3.13
CA ASP A 32 0.00 -17.66 3.75
C ASP A 32 -0.18 -16.86 5.05
N ALA A 33 0.86 -16.77 5.86
CA ALA A 33 0.81 -16.00 7.10
C ALA A 33 0.60 -14.50 6.83
N HIS A 34 1.28 -13.98 5.82
CA HIS A 34 1.14 -12.57 5.43
C HIS A 34 -0.27 -12.28 4.91
N ILE A 35 -0.77 -13.12 4.00
CA ILE A 35 -2.12 -12.95 3.44
C ILE A 35 -3.17 -13.10 4.54
N GLY A 36 -2.98 -14.06 5.45
CA GLY A 36 -3.88 -14.24 6.59
C GLY A 36 -3.94 -13.01 7.48
N PHE A 37 -2.79 -12.40 7.77
CA PHE A 37 -2.72 -11.16 8.53
C PHE A 37 -3.50 -10.05 7.83
N MET A 38 -3.31 -9.89 6.51
CA MET A 38 -3.98 -8.85 5.75
C MET A 38 -5.49 -9.04 5.74
N ARG A 39 -5.95 -10.28 5.58
CA ARG A 39 -7.39 -10.60 5.63
C ARG A 39 -7.99 -10.32 6.99
N ASP A 40 -7.32 -10.75 8.07
CA ASP A 40 -7.79 -10.54 9.43
C ASP A 40 -7.84 -9.06 9.78
N PHE A 41 -6.83 -8.30 9.34
CA PHE A 41 -6.79 -6.85 9.53
C PHE A 41 -7.98 -6.19 8.84
N ALA A 42 -8.22 -6.50 7.57
CA ALA A 42 -9.33 -5.95 6.81
C ALA A 42 -10.68 -6.34 7.41
N ALA A 43 -10.84 -7.62 7.81
CA ALA A 43 -12.08 -8.09 8.41
C ALA A 43 -12.38 -7.38 9.73
N ARG A 44 -11.35 -7.14 10.54
CA ARG A 44 -11.50 -6.40 11.80
C ARG A 44 -11.96 -4.98 11.54
N LEU A 45 -11.38 -4.32 10.54
CA LEU A 45 -11.77 -2.95 10.19
C LEU A 45 -13.15 -2.88 9.53
N GLU A 46 -13.56 -3.93 8.83
CA GLU A 46 -14.94 -4.03 8.35
C GLU A 46 -15.90 -4.07 9.53
N GLY A 47 -15.55 -4.82 10.58
CA GLY A 47 -16.35 -4.92 11.79
C GLY A 47 -16.50 -3.60 12.55
N THR A 48 -15.49 -2.75 12.51
CA THR A 48 -15.55 -1.42 13.15
C THR A 48 -16.11 -0.34 12.24
N GLY A 49 -16.30 -0.64 10.95
CA GLY A 49 -16.75 0.34 9.97
C GLY A 49 -15.62 1.21 9.43
N GLU A 50 -14.38 0.89 9.75
CA GLU A 50 -13.21 1.67 9.33
C GLU A 50 -12.66 1.28 7.96
N TYR A 51 -12.95 0.09 7.48
CA TYR A 51 -12.49 -0.38 6.16
C TYR A 51 -13.39 0.16 5.06
N VAL A 52 -12.81 0.79 4.05
CA VAL A 52 -13.55 1.24 2.86
C VAL A 52 -13.21 0.35 1.66
N ASP A 53 -11.93 0.22 1.33
CA ASP A 53 -11.48 -0.59 0.19
C ASP A 53 -9.97 -0.82 0.29
N GLY A 54 -9.47 -1.76 -0.49
CA GLY A 54 -8.03 -2.02 -0.56
C GLY A 54 -7.70 -3.06 -1.60
N GLN A 55 -6.49 -2.95 -2.17
CA GLN A 55 -6.00 -3.88 -3.18
C GLN A 55 -4.49 -4.04 -3.08
N ALA A 56 -4.02 -5.26 -3.33
CA ALA A 56 -2.62 -5.52 -3.58
C ALA A 56 -2.30 -5.15 -5.04
N LEU A 57 -1.08 -4.72 -5.28
CA LEU A 57 -0.64 -4.31 -6.60
C LEU A 57 0.48 -5.21 -7.10
N ALA A 58 0.47 -5.50 -8.39
CA ALA A 58 1.56 -6.22 -9.04
C ALA A 58 2.85 -5.38 -8.97
N PRO A 59 4.03 -6.02 -8.90
CA PRO A 59 5.29 -5.28 -8.81
C PRO A 59 5.68 -4.56 -10.09
N ASP A 60 5.13 -4.97 -11.22
CA ASP A 60 5.39 -4.34 -12.50
C ASP A 60 4.36 -3.26 -12.81
N GLY A 61 4.82 -2.25 -13.52
CA GLY A 61 3.95 -1.19 -13.95
C GLY A 61 4.65 -0.24 -14.90
N ALA A 62 3.98 0.84 -15.24
CA ALA A 62 4.51 1.84 -16.14
C ALA A 62 4.03 3.22 -15.72
N PHE A 63 4.85 4.23 -16.02
CA PHE A 63 4.40 5.60 -15.99
C PHE A 63 3.89 5.99 -17.35
N VAL A 64 2.76 6.68 -17.40
CA VAL A 64 2.14 7.11 -18.66
C VAL A 64 1.78 8.59 -18.54
N ARG A 65 2.03 9.34 -19.59
CA ARG A 65 1.59 10.73 -19.66
C ARG A 65 1.17 11.11 -21.08
N SER A 66 0.40 12.18 -21.18
CA SER A 66 0.08 12.79 -22.45
C SER A 66 1.27 13.63 -22.94
N ASP A 67 1.49 13.69 -24.25
CA ASP A 67 2.45 14.64 -24.84
C ASP A 67 1.86 16.05 -24.99
N GLY A 68 0.57 16.23 -24.65
CA GLY A 68 -0.12 17.51 -24.78
C GLY A 68 -0.68 17.81 -26.18
N GLU A 69 -0.47 16.93 -27.15
CA GLU A 69 -0.86 17.15 -28.54
C GLU A 69 -1.87 16.14 -29.09
N GLY A 70 -2.44 15.31 -28.22
CA GLY A 70 -3.46 14.35 -28.58
C GLY A 70 -2.95 13.13 -29.36
N ARG A 71 -1.63 12.91 -29.37
CA ARG A 71 -1.02 11.71 -29.96
C ARG A 71 -1.05 10.54 -28.99
N ALA A 72 -0.38 9.45 -29.35
CA ALA A 72 -0.27 8.28 -28.49
C ALA A 72 0.34 8.66 -27.14
N PRO A 73 -0.05 7.97 -26.03
CA PRO A 73 0.55 8.26 -24.74
C PRO A 73 2.05 8.00 -24.70
N VAL A 74 2.76 8.80 -23.91
CA VAL A 74 4.18 8.56 -23.62
C VAL A 74 4.23 7.55 -22.48
N VAL A 75 4.94 6.44 -22.69
CA VAL A 75 5.01 5.34 -21.72
C VAL A 75 6.46 5.15 -21.29
N ASP A 76 6.68 5.11 -19.98
CA ASP A 76 7.98 4.79 -19.37
C ASP A 76 7.79 3.57 -18.48
N GLY A 77 8.37 2.46 -18.85
CA GLY A 77 8.28 1.20 -18.12
C GLY A 77 8.92 0.06 -18.88
N PRO A 78 9.04 -1.13 -18.28
CA PRO A 78 8.69 -1.44 -16.89
C PRO A 78 9.54 -0.70 -15.86
N PHE A 79 9.10 -0.70 -14.60
CA PHE A 79 9.83 -0.03 -13.53
C PHE A 79 11.22 -0.62 -13.34
N ALA A 80 12.20 0.24 -13.03
CA ALA A 80 13.54 -0.20 -12.66
C ALA A 80 13.51 -0.97 -11.33
N GLU A 81 14.45 -1.90 -11.14
CA GLU A 81 14.54 -2.71 -9.92
C GLU A 81 14.74 -1.87 -8.66
N THR A 82 15.39 -0.71 -8.78
CA THR A 82 15.64 0.19 -7.67
C THR A 82 14.49 1.15 -7.42
N LYS A 83 13.40 1.03 -8.20
CA LYS A 83 12.24 1.89 -8.08
C LYS A 83 11.58 1.70 -6.73
N ASP A 84 11.13 2.81 -6.13
CA ASP A 84 10.21 2.77 -5.00
C ASP A 84 8.92 2.08 -5.45
N LEU A 85 8.56 0.97 -4.82
CA LEU A 85 7.43 0.15 -5.22
C LEU A 85 6.33 0.18 -4.17
N ILE A 86 5.15 0.56 -4.61
CA ILE A 86 3.95 0.48 -3.79
C ILE A 86 3.33 -0.91 -4.02
N ALA A 87 3.29 -1.71 -2.95
CA ALA A 87 2.80 -3.09 -3.02
C ALA A 87 1.29 -3.19 -2.90
N GLY A 88 0.64 -2.14 -2.41
CA GLY A 88 -0.80 -2.13 -2.24
C GLY A 88 -1.26 -0.85 -1.56
N TRP A 89 -2.58 -0.72 -1.46
CA TRP A 89 -3.19 0.41 -0.80
C TRP A 89 -4.43 -0.02 -0.04
N MET A 90 -4.76 0.75 1.00
CA MET A 90 -5.99 0.56 1.76
C MET A 90 -6.59 1.93 2.06
N LEU A 91 -7.88 2.06 1.83
CA LEU A 91 -8.63 3.26 2.16
C LEU A 91 -9.42 3.01 3.44
N ILE A 92 -9.24 3.88 4.41
CA ILE A 92 -9.89 3.76 5.71
C ILE A 92 -10.70 5.03 6.03
N GLU A 93 -11.75 4.86 6.82
CA GLU A 93 -12.56 5.94 7.38
C GLU A 93 -12.41 5.91 8.89
N VAL A 94 -11.83 6.96 9.47
CA VAL A 94 -11.52 7.00 10.90
C VAL A 94 -11.92 8.33 11.51
N ASP A 95 -12.01 8.35 12.86
CA ASP A 95 -12.43 9.54 13.59
C ASP A 95 -11.32 10.55 13.81
N SER A 96 -10.05 10.13 13.66
CA SER A 96 -8.93 11.00 13.96
C SER A 96 -7.67 10.59 13.18
N TYR A 97 -6.76 11.55 13.04
CA TYR A 97 -5.43 11.30 12.50
C TYR A 97 -4.66 10.28 13.38
N GLN A 98 -4.81 10.39 14.70
CA GLN A 98 -4.15 9.46 15.62
C GLN A 98 -4.58 8.02 15.34
N ARG A 99 -5.87 7.79 15.09
CA ARG A 99 -6.36 6.46 14.77
C ARG A 99 -5.76 5.96 13.44
N ALA A 100 -5.62 6.83 12.46
CA ALA A 100 -4.98 6.47 11.19
C ALA A 100 -3.52 6.05 11.40
N LEU A 101 -2.78 6.74 12.25
CA LEU A 101 -1.40 6.38 12.59
C LEU A 101 -1.32 5.01 13.26
N GLU A 102 -2.22 4.72 14.18
CA GLU A 102 -2.28 3.42 14.86
C GLU A 102 -2.50 2.29 13.86
N LEU A 103 -3.45 2.47 12.96
CA LEU A 103 -3.77 1.45 11.95
C LEU A 103 -2.62 1.25 10.95
N ALA A 104 -1.98 2.33 10.54
CA ALA A 104 -0.81 2.24 9.67
C ALA A 104 0.33 1.46 10.34
N SER A 105 0.57 1.74 11.61
CA SER A 105 1.60 1.03 12.39
C SER A 105 1.29 -0.46 12.50
N GLU A 106 0.04 -0.82 12.76
CA GLU A 106 -0.36 -2.22 12.81
C GLU A 106 -0.17 -2.92 11.47
N LEU A 107 -0.58 -2.25 10.39
CA LEU A 107 -0.45 -2.82 9.04
C LEU A 107 1.01 -3.04 8.66
N SER A 108 1.91 -2.15 9.10
CA SER A 108 3.35 -2.27 8.89
C SER A 108 3.95 -3.53 9.53
N ALA A 109 3.30 -4.06 10.54
CA ALA A 109 3.79 -5.23 11.30
C ALA A 109 3.39 -6.57 10.68
N ALA A 110 2.83 -6.60 9.48
CA ALA A 110 2.50 -7.85 8.80
C ALA A 110 3.73 -8.78 8.77
N PRO A 111 3.56 -10.06 9.09
CA PRO A 111 4.70 -10.99 9.21
C PRO A 111 5.21 -11.46 7.85
N TRP A 112 6.49 -11.89 7.82
CA TRP A 112 7.02 -12.59 6.66
C TRP A 112 7.68 -13.92 7.07
N ALA A 113 8.78 -13.92 7.80
CA ALA A 113 9.48 -15.14 8.18
C ALA A 113 9.35 -15.37 9.68
N ASP A 114 8.96 -16.58 10.11
CA ASP A 114 8.84 -16.99 11.51
C ASP A 114 8.01 -16.00 12.37
N GLY A 115 7.04 -15.33 11.73
CA GLY A 115 6.24 -14.32 12.40
C GLY A 115 6.93 -12.98 12.61
N THR A 116 8.13 -12.80 12.07
CA THR A 116 8.86 -11.54 12.18
C THR A 116 8.13 -10.43 11.41
N PRO A 117 7.86 -9.28 12.05
CA PRO A 117 7.22 -8.17 11.37
C PRO A 117 8.08 -7.62 10.24
N LEU A 118 7.46 -7.29 9.11
CA LEU A 118 8.14 -6.66 7.98
C LEU A 118 8.67 -5.28 8.32
N GLY A 119 7.88 -4.48 9.02
CA GLY A 119 8.26 -3.12 9.34
C GLY A 119 8.34 -2.20 8.13
N GLU A 120 7.66 -2.54 7.05
CA GLU A 120 7.66 -1.71 5.84
C GLU A 120 6.95 -0.39 6.07
N TRP A 121 7.39 0.63 5.34
CA TRP A 121 6.77 1.94 5.45
C TRP A 121 5.35 1.95 4.90
N LEU A 122 4.44 2.56 5.64
CA LEU A 122 3.11 2.91 5.18
C LEU A 122 3.09 4.43 4.97
N GLU A 123 2.82 4.85 3.75
CA GLU A 123 2.61 6.27 3.47
C GLU A 123 1.15 6.61 3.76
N LEU A 124 0.93 7.56 4.64
CA LEU A 124 -0.41 7.96 5.07
C LEU A 124 -0.78 9.27 4.39
N ARG A 125 -1.87 9.26 3.61
CA ARG A 125 -2.34 10.45 2.89
C ARG A 125 -3.81 10.69 3.19
N GLU A 126 -4.15 11.88 3.67
CA GLU A 126 -5.55 12.23 3.83
C GLU A 126 -6.21 12.40 2.47
N VAL A 127 -7.40 11.80 2.32
CA VAL A 127 -8.19 11.97 1.10
C VAL A 127 -8.91 13.32 1.19
N MET A 128 -8.73 14.14 0.18
CA MET A 128 -9.37 15.46 0.15
C MET A 128 -10.87 15.33 -0.01
N SER A 129 -11.61 16.07 0.84
CA SER A 129 -13.05 16.19 0.69
C SER A 129 -13.33 17.36 -0.26
N ALA A 130 -13.47 17.03 -1.53
CA ALA A 130 -13.84 18.05 -2.51
C ALA A 130 -15.36 18.11 -2.63
N PRO A 131 -15.95 19.30 -2.79
CA PRO A 131 -17.36 19.40 -3.15
C PRO A 131 -17.61 18.65 -4.47
N PRO A 132 -18.76 18.00 -4.64
CA PRO A 132 -19.05 17.25 -5.86
C PRO A 132 -18.87 18.04 -7.16
N ALA A 133 -19.13 19.33 -7.12
CA ALA A 133 -18.99 20.21 -8.28
C ALA A 133 -17.52 20.38 -8.73
N ASP A 134 -16.56 20.11 -7.86
CA ASP A 134 -15.14 20.29 -8.13
C ASP A 134 -14.48 19.03 -8.66
N VAL A 135 -15.22 17.94 -8.71
CA VAL A 135 -14.73 16.64 -9.11
C VAL A 135 -15.04 16.36 -10.58
N GLY A 136 -15.53 17.33 -11.27
CA GLY A 136 -16.01 17.20 -12.65
C GLY A 136 -15.01 16.73 -13.64
#